data_f46f6a2d6d4978ed7d772c787b1f39b1
#
_entry.id   f46f6a2d6d4978ed7d772c787b1f39b1
#
_cell.length_a   1.000
_cell.length_b   1.000
_cell.length_c   1.000
_cell.angle_alpha   90.00
_cell.angle_beta   90.00
_cell.angle_gamma   90.00
#
_symmetry.space_group_name_H-M   'P 1'
#
loop_
_entity.id
_entity.type
_entity.pdbx_description
1 polymer ?
#
loop_
_entity_poly.entity_id
_entity_poly.type
_entity_poly.pdbx_seq_one_letter_code
_entity_poly.pdbx_strand_id
1 'polypeptide(L)'
;MFSGIPQKNRAGAETYFDEHLSHNDYYTQNETQRGQWLGIGAEQLGLKPGGIVTRDSFLRLCDNQHPTTGEQLTPQHFKSRRVYFDFVCSPPKSVSILAVTLKDQRLIEAHQAASQLAMRELESFAATRIRQGGVDEGDRVTGNLVGAAFLHTTSRALDPQLHTHFVLFNATWDKQEQRWKALQTGDMFGAINYGTEVYRNELVKRLHRIGYATRRTGSAGQTGSAFEIEGVDAKLIERFSK
;
A
#
# COMPACT_ATOMS: atom_id res chain seq x y z
N MET A 1 7.31 -5.40 5.85
CA MET A 1 7.55 -6.25 4.65
C MET A 1 6.38 -6.04 3.70
N PHE A 2 6.67 -5.90 2.41
CA PHE A 2 5.62 -5.81 1.39
C PHE A 2 5.15 -7.19 0.93
N SER A 3 3.85 -7.28 0.63
CA SER A 3 3.21 -8.36 -0.11
C SER A 3 2.13 -7.76 -1.00
N GLY A 4 1.63 -8.48 -2.00
CA GLY A 4 0.61 -7.93 -2.90
C GLY A 4 -0.30 -9.00 -3.48
N ILE A 5 -1.58 -8.66 -3.67
CA ILE A 5 -2.62 -9.55 -4.20
C ILE A 5 -3.51 -8.78 -5.19
N PRO A 6 -3.74 -9.31 -6.41
CA PRO A 6 -4.70 -8.72 -7.36
C PRO A 6 -6.14 -9.04 -6.96
N GLN A 7 -7.03 -8.03 -6.99
CA GLN A 7 -8.45 -8.16 -6.71
C GLN A 7 -9.29 -8.06 -7.99
N LYS A 8 -10.21 -9.01 -8.19
CA LYS A 8 -11.01 -9.12 -9.44
C LYS A 8 -12.50 -8.88 -9.22
N ASN A 9 -12.97 -8.89 -7.98
CA ASN A 9 -14.40 -8.84 -7.69
C ASN A 9 -14.83 -7.42 -7.27
N ARG A 10 -15.72 -6.80 -8.04
CA ARG A 10 -16.27 -5.47 -7.76
C ARG A 10 -17.14 -5.46 -6.48
N ALA A 11 -18.03 -6.46 -6.32
CA ALA A 11 -18.86 -6.56 -5.12
C ALA A 11 -18.00 -6.76 -3.86
N GLY A 12 -16.94 -7.57 -3.96
CA GLY A 12 -15.94 -7.72 -2.90
C GLY A 12 -15.19 -6.42 -2.58
N ALA A 13 -14.99 -5.52 -3.54
CA ALA A 13 -14.33 -4.24 -3.31
C ALA A 13 -15.18 -3.30 -2.43
N GLU A 14 -16.49 -3.30 -2.62
CA GLU A 14 -17.43 -2.53 -1.80
C GLU A 14 -17.46 -3.03 -0.35
N THR A 15 -17.69 -4.33 -0.19
CA THR A 15 -17.65 -4.98 1.13
C THR A 15 -16.29 -4.77 1.82
N TYR A 16 -15.20 -4.90 1.06
CA TYR A 16 -13.84 -4.70 1.58
C TYR A 16 -13.61 -3.27 2.05
N PHE A 17 -14.09 -2.25 1.28
CA PHE A 17 -14.03 -0.86 1.71
C PHE A 17 -14.82 -0.64 3.00
N ASP A 18 -16.08 -1.11 3.02
CA ASP A 18 -16.99 -0.87 4.13
C ASP A 18 -16.55 -1.62 5.40
N GLU A 19 -16.08 -2.87 5.30
CA GLU A 19 -15.71 -3.71 6.44
C GLU A 19 -14.26 -3.56 6.90
N HIS A 20 -13.34 -3.26 5.99
CA HIS A 20 -11.90 -3.31 6.29
C HIS A 20 -11.18 -1.97 6.12
N LEU A 21 -11.62 -1.12 5.21
CA LEU A 21 -10.89 0.12 4.89
C LEU A 21 -11.52 1.37 5.51
N SER A 22 -12.79 1.31 5.90
CA SER A 22 -13.52 2.45 6.48
C SER A 22 -13.70 2.39 7.99
N HIS A 23 -13.52 1.21 8.60
CA HIS A 23 -13.68 1.02 10.04
C HIS A 23 -12.44 1.44 10.82
N ASN A 24 -12.69 2.11 11.95
CA ASN A 24 -11.66 2.41 12.93
C ASN A 24 -11.25 1.16 13.67
N ASP A 25 -9.96 0.96 13.85
CA ASP A 25 -9.45 0.03 14.84
C ASP A 25 -9.95 0.39 16.24
N TYR A 26 -10.36 -0.63 17.01
CA TYR A 26 -10.94 -0.53 18.35
C TYR A 26 -10.10 0.31 19.35
N TYR A 27 -8.82 0.50 19.05
CA TYR A 27 -7.88 1.24 19.90
C TYR A 27 -7.72 2.73 19.59
N THR A 28 -8.30 3.20 18.47
CA THR A 28 -8.23 4.61 18.04
C THR A 28 -9.58 5.30 18.18
N GLN A 29 -10.16 5.31 19.40
CA GLN A 29 -11.50 5.86 19.65
C GLN A 29 -11.69 7.36 19.31
N ASN A 30 -10.64 8.09 18.97
CA ASN A 30 -10.72 9.54 18.74
C ASN A 30 -10.26 10.04 17.38
N GLU A 31 -9.70 9.19 16.49
CA GLU A 31 -9.33 9.61 15.13
C GLU A 31 -9.67 8.52 14.12
N THR A 32 -10.68 8.79 13.31
CA THR A 32 -10.98 8.02 12.10
C THR A 32 -9.77 8.11 11.19
N GLN A 33 -8.90 7.10 11.19
CA GLN A 33 -7.82 7.05 10.21
C GLN A 33 -8.43 6.76 8.83
N ARG A 34 -8.89 7.84 8.22
CA ARG A 34 -9.46 7.81 6.89
C ARG A 34 -8.36 7.52 5.89
N GLY A 35 -8.66 6.67 4.90
CA GLY A 35 -7.73 6.43 3.81
C GLY A 35 -7.24 7.72 3.18
N GLN A 36 -6.01 7.73 2.70
CA GLN A 36 -5.36 8.89 2.07
C GLN A 36 -4.98 8.57 0.62
N TRP A 37 -5.28 9.50 -0.29
CA TRP A 37 -4.89 9.39 -1.70
C TRP A 37 -3.37 9.44 -1.86
N LEU A 38 -2.85 8.67 -2.82
CA LEU A 38 -1.44 8.64 -3.17
C LEU A 38 -1.23 8.36 -4.67
N GLY A 39 -0.02 8.66 -5.12
CA GLY A 39 0.44 8.41 -6.49
C GLY A 39 0.29 9.62 -7.41
N ILE A 40 1.19 9.72 -8.37
CA ILE A 40 1.21 10.81 -9.36
C ILE A 40 -0.06 10.78 -10.23
N GLY A 41 -0.57 9.59 -10.54
CA GLY A 41 -1.82 9.45 -11.27
C GLY A 41 -3.04 9.96 -10.50
N ALA A 42 -3.03 9.88 -9.16
CA ALA A 42 -4.10 10.47 -8.36
C ALA A 42 -4.14 12.00 -8.47
N GLU A 43 -2.98 12.66 -8.47
CA GLU A 43 -2.89 14.11 -8.71
C GLU A 43 -3.46 14.51 -10.08
N GLN A 44 -3.18 13.71 -11.11
CA GLN A 44 -3.70 13.96 -12.48
C GLN A 44 -5.23 13.82 -12.57
N LEU A 45 -5.84 13.05 -11.67
CA LEU A 45 -7.30 12.94 -11.52
C LEU A 45 -7.90 14.02 -10.58
N GLY A 46 -7.09 14.98 -10.14
CA GLY A 46 -7.52 16.03 -9.20
C GLY A 46 -7.70 15.55 -7.76
N LEU A 47 -7.20 14.36 -7.42
CA LEU A 47 -7.19 13.85 -6.05
C LEU A 47 -5.94 14.36 -5.34
N LYS A 48 -6.14 15.12 -4.27
CA LYS A 48 -5.01 15.70 -3.51
C LYS A 48 -4.25 14.59 -2.76
N PRO A 49 -2.93 14.42 -2.94
CA PRO A 49 -2.13 13.50 -2.14
C PRO A 49 -2.28 13.78 -0.64
N GLY A 50 -2.45 12.73 0.16
CA GLY A 50 -2.78 12.87 1.58
C GLY A 50 -4.22 13.30 1.87
N GLY A 51 -5.01 13.66 0.85
CA GLY A 51 -6.43 13.95 0.98
C GLY A 51 -7.25 12.71 1.31
N ILE A 52 -8.39 12.92 1.96
CA ILE A 52 -9.26 11.84 2.47
C ILE A 52 -9.89 11.07 1.30
N VAL A 53 -9.84 9.74 1.38
CA VAL A 53 -10.54 8.84 0.47
C VAL A 53 -12.03 8.80 0.83
N THR A 54 -12.87 9.21 -0.13
CA THR A 54 -14.32 9.07 0.01
C THR A 54 -14.78 7.74 -0.61
N ARG A 55 -15.85 7.15 -0.05
CA ARG A 55 -16.44 5.92 -0.58
C ARG A 55 -16.84 6.06 -2.06
N ASP A 56 -17.47 7.17 -2.42
CA ASP A 56 -17.91 7.43 -3.81
C ASP A 56 -16.71 7.45 -4.78
N SER A 57 -15.67 8.23 -4.49
CA SER A 57 -14.48 8.26 -5.34
C SER A 57 -13.76 6.92 -5.43
N PHE A 58 -13.70 6.17 -4.32
CA PHE A 58 -13.12 4.82 -4.29
C PHE A 58 -13.89 3.87 -5.22
N LEU A 59 -15.22 3.84 -5.11
CA LEU A 59 -16.07 2.95 -5.90
C LEU A 59 -16.07 3.34 -7.39
N ARG A 60 -16.07 4.63 -7.73
CA ARG A 60 -15.92 5.08 -9.11
C ARG A 60 -14.63 4.60 -9.74
N LEU A 61 -13.50 4.68 -9.03
CA LEU A 61 -12.23 4.15 -9.52
C LEU A 61 -12.26 2.62 -9.68
N CYS A 62 -12.92 1.88 -8.76
CA CYS A 62 -13.18 0.46 -8.93
C CYS A 62 -14.00 0.17 -10.19
N ASP A 63 -14.93 1.03 -10.56
CA ASP A 63 -15.76 0.94 -11.75
C ASP A 63 -15.08 1.49 -13.02
N ASN A 64 -13.80 1.84 -12.95
CA ASN A 64 -13.04 2.40 -14.07
C ASN A 64 -13.57 3.79 -14.50
N GLN A 65 -14.03 4.57 -13.54
CA GLN A 65 -14.56 5.90 -13.76
C GLN A 65 -13.66 6.96 -13.11
N HIS A 66 -13.67 8.14 -13.71
CA HIS A 66 -13.05 9.31 -13.11
C HIS A 66 -13.71 9.64 -11.77
N PRO A 67 -12.93 9.85 -10.68
CA PRO A 67 -13.48 9.94 -9.32
C PRO A 67 -14.43 11.13 -9.11
N THR A 68 -14.34 12.18 -9.94
CA THR A 68 -15.17 13.39 -9.83
C THR A 68 -16.22 13.46 -10.94
N THR A 69 -15.83 13.27 -12.22
CA THR A 69 -16.75 13.44 -13.36
C THR A 69 -17.59 12.21 -13.65
N GLY A 70 -17.13 11.01 -13.23
CA GLY A 70 -17.80 9.75 -13.56
C GLY A 70 -17.54 9.24 -14.98
N GLU A 71 -16.74 9.97 -15.78
CA GLU A 71 -16.36 9.54 -17.14
C GLU A 71 -15.48 8.29 -17.10
N GLN A 72 -15.62 7.43 -18.10
CA GLN A 72 -14.82 6.22 -18.19
C GLN A 72 -13.33 6.52 -18.40
N LEU A 73 -12.46 5.98 -17.56
CA LEU A 73 -11.02 6.21 -17.64
C LEU A 73 -10.35 5.43 -18.77
N THR A 74 -10.61 4.13 -18.88
CA THR A 74 -9.97 3.29 -19.90
C THR A 74 -11.00 2.74 -20.90
N PRO A 75 -10.67 2.67 -22.21
CA PRO A 75 -11.67 2.38 -23.26
C PRO A 75 -12.31 0.99 -23.17
N GLN A 76 -11.63 0.02 -22.52
CA GLN A 76 -12.10 -1.36 -22.48
C GLN A 76 -12.61 -1.72 -21.08
N HIS A 77 -13.84 -2.23 -21.03
CA HIS A 77 -14.47 -2.71 -19.82
C HIS A 77 -14.79 -4.22 -19.96
N PHE A 78 -13.88 -5.06 -19.50
CA PHE A 78 -14.11 -6.50 -19.46
C PHE A 78 -14.70 -6.95 -18.12
N LYS A 79 -15.66 -7.88 -18.13
CA LYS A 79 -16.23 -8.47 -16.90
C LYS A 79 -15.17 -9.13 -15.99
N SER A 80 -14.06 -9.60 -16.57
CA SER A 80 -12.93 -10.22 -15.87
C SER A 80 -11.79 -9.24 -15.51
N ARG A 81 -12.04 -7.91 -15.58
CA ARG A 81 -11.04 -6.89 -15.30
C ARG A 81 -10.57 -7.01 -13.85
N ARG A 82 -9.27 -6.83 -13.63
CA ARG A 82 -8.74 -6.55 -12.29
C ARG A 82 -9.27 -5.19 -11.84
N VAL A 83 -9.82 -5.12 -10.65
CA VAL A 83 -10.41 -3.89 -10.10
C VAL A 83 -9.31 -3.03 -9.48
N TYR A 84 -8.53 -3.63 -8.61
CA TYR A 84 -7.38 -3.01 -7.96
C TYR A 84 -6.34 -4.08 -7.56
N PHE A 85 -5.20 -3.63 -7.09
CA PHE A 85 -4.15 -4.45 -6.48
C PHE A 85 -3.98 -3.98 -5.04
N ASP A 86 -3.98 -4.90 -4.09
CA ASP A 86 -3.78 -4.61 -2.68
C ASP A 86 -2.34 -4.97 -2.29
N PHE A 87 -1.52 -3.95 -2.04
CA PHE A 87 -0.17 -4.10 -1.52
C PHE A 87 -0.18 -3.80 -0.02
N VAL A 88 0.25 -4.78 0.78
CA VAL A 88 0.29 -4.64 2.24
C VAL A 88 1.72 -4.45 2.70
N CYS A 89 1.95 -3.44 3.53
CA CYS A 89 3.23 -3.19 4.17
C CYS A 89 3.10 -3.33 5.69
N SER A 90 3.88 -4.22 6.30
CA SER A 90 3.89 -4.43 7.75
C SER A 90 5.29 -4.25 8.32
N PRO A 91 5.45 -3.59 9.49
CA PRO A 91 6.72 -3.50 10.20
C PRO A 91 7.09 -4.83 10.87
N PRO A 92 8.29 -4.93 11.44
CA PRO A 92 8.65 -5.99 12.39
C PRO A 92 7.64 -6.07 13.53
N LYS A 93 7.47 -7.27 14.09
CA LYS A 93 6.44 -7.51 15.10
C LYS A 93 6.66 -6.68 16.38
N SER A 94 7.91 -6.47 16.80
CA SER A 94 8.24 -5.62 17.95
C SER A 94 7.73 -4.18 17.78
N VAL A 95 7.81 -3.63 16.57
CA VAL A 95 7.28 -2.29 16.28
C VAL A 95 5.76 -2.26 16.45
N SER A 96 5.04 -3.27 15.92
CA SER A 96 3.59 -3.38 16.08
C SER A 96 3.17 -3.49 17.55
N ILE A 97 3.87 -4.35 18.31
CA ILE A 97 3.60 -4.55 19.74
C ILE A 97 3.76 -3.23 20.49
N LEU A 98 4.91 -2.56 20.35
CA LEU A 98 5.16 -1.31 21.06
C LEU A 98 4.23 -0.18 20.63
N ALA A 99 3.97 -0.04 19.33
CA ALA A 99 3.07 0.98 18.82
C ALA A 99 1.66 0.87 19.44
N VAL A 100 1.15 -0.36 19.54
CA VAL A 100 -0.22 -0.60 20.04
C VAL A 100 -0.27 -0.63 21.56
N THR A 101 0.66 -1.36 22.23
CA THR A 101 0.62 -1.53 23.69
C THR A 101 1.03 -0.27 24.45
N LEU A 102 2.03 0.45 23.97
CA LEU A 102 2.48 1.72 24.57
C LEU A 102 1.72 2.94 24.02
N LYS A 103 0.88 2.75 22.98
CA LYS A 103 0.21 3.85 22.27
C LYS A 103 1.20 4.92 21.78
N ASP A 104 2.41 4.48 21.37
CA ASP A 104 3.44 5.41 20.89
C ASP A 104 3.18 5.81 19.43
N GLN A 105 2.53 6.96 19.26
CA GLN A 105 2.18 7.53 17.96
C GLN A 105 3.39 7.75 17.06
N ARG A 106 4.59 8.00 17.63
CA ARG A 106 5.83 8.20 16.86
C ARG A 106 6.22 6.95 16.06
N LEU A 107 5.92 5.73 16.58
CA LEU A 107 6.15 4.47 15.87
C LEU A 107 5.18 4.32 14.68
N ILE A 108 3.94 4.74 14.85
CA ILE A 108 2.93 4.72 13.79
C ILE A 108 3.34 5.69 12.68
N GLU A 109 3.74 6.91 13.02
CA GLU A 109 4.22 7.93 12.07
C GLU A 109 5.49 7.49 11.34
N ALA A 110 6.43 6.83 12.04
CA ALA A 110 7.63 6.27 11.44
C ALA A 110 7.29 5.18 10.40
N HIS A 111 6.34 4.28 10.73
CA HIS A 111 5.84 3.27 9.80
C HIS A 111 5.16 3.90 8.57
N GLN A 112 4.25 4.83 8.77
CA GLN A 112 3.54 5.51 7.68
C GLN A 112 4.51 6.19 6.71
N ALA A 113 5.43 6.99 7.24
CA ALA A 113 6.38 7.69 6.41
C ALA A 113 7.34 6.75 5.66
N ALA A 114 7.80 5.66 6.29
CA ALA A 114 8.67 4.68 5.66
C ALA A 114 7.93 3.87 4.58
N SER A 115 6.69 3.46 4.84
CA SER A 115 5.89 2.70 3.89
C SER A 115 5.45 3.53 2.68
N GLN A 116 5.13 4.82 2.88
CA GLN A 116 4.84 5.75 1.79
C GLN A 116 6.05 6.03 0.91
N LEU A 117 7.25 6.16 1.51
CA LEU A 117 8.50 6.30 0.74
C LEU A 117 8.73 5.08 -0.15
N ALA A 118 8.64 3.89 0.43
CA ALA A 118 8.85 2.65 -0.31
C ALA A 118 7.78 2.43 -1.41
N MET A 119 6.53 2.84 -1.19
CA MET A 119 5.49 2.78 -2.22
C MET A 119 5.77 3.75 -3.37
N ARG A 120 6.31 4.94 -3.11
CA ARG A 120 6.75 5.87 -4.18
C ARG A 120 7.89 5.29 -5.01
N GLU A 121 8.82 4.56 -4.39
CA GLU A 121 9.85 3.84 -5.14
C GLU A 121 9.23 2.74 -6.03
N LEU A 122 8.26 1.98 -5.51
CA LEU A 122 7.54 0.97 -6.28
C LEU A 122 6.69 1.56 -7.41
N GLU A 123 6.18 2.78 -7.26
CA GLU A 123 5.43 3.50 -8.31
C GLU A 123 6.27 3.69 -9.57
N SER A 124 7.59 3.84 -9.46
CA SER A 124 8.49 3.98 -10.61
C SER A 124 8.49 2.77 -11.55
N PHE A 125 8.06 1.60 -11.07
CA PHE A 125 7.89 0.36 -11.84
C PHE A 125 6.49 0.18 -12.43
N ALA A 126 5.57 1.14 -12.24
CA ALA A 126 4.25 1.10 -12.83
C ALA A 126 4.35 1.15 -14.35
N ALA A 127 3.62 0.27 -15.03
CA ALA A 127 3.69 0.13 -16.47
C ALA A 127 2.30 -0.02 -17.10
N THR A 128 2.24 0.06 -18.42
CA THR A 128 1.04 -0.25 -19.19
C THR A 128 1.40 -1.06 -20.43
N ARG A 129 0.46 -1.90 -20.88
CA ARG A 129 0.64 -2.73 -22.09
C ARG A 129 0.49 -1.91 -23.37
N ILE A 130 1.45 -2.10 -24.28
CA ILE A 130 1.40 -1.50 -25.61
C ILE A 130 0.83 -2.52 -26.59
N ARG A 131 -0.07 -2.07 -27.46
CA ARG A 131 -0.60 -2.85 -28.57
C ARG A 131 -0.61 -2.02 -29.84
N GLN A 132 -0.01 -2.55 -30.92
CA GLN A 132 -0.10 -1.98 -32.25
C GLN A 132 -0.78 -3.00 -33.18
N GLY A 133 -1.83 -2.57 -33.88
CA GLY A 133 -2.59 -3.46 -34.78
C GLY A 133 -3.18 -4.70 -34.11
N GLY A 134 -3.42 -4.66 -32.79
CA GLY A 134 -3.88 -5.83 -32.01
C GLY A 134 -2.79 -6.75 -31.48
N VAL A 135 -1.53 -6.53 -31.87
CA VAL A 135 -0.36 -7.28 -31.40
C VAL A 135 0.18 -6.67 -30.12
N ASP A 136 0.58 -7.53 -29.18
CA ASP A 136 1.24 -7.15 -27.93
C ASP A 136 2.72 -6.83 -28.20
N GLU A 137 3.14 -5.61 -27.92
CA GLU A 137 4.53 -5.15 -28.10
C GLU A 137 5.29 -5.00 -26.77
N GLY A 138 4.75 -5.57 -25.70
CA GLY A 138 5.33 -5.50 -24.38
C GLY A 138 4.73 -4.41 -23.50
N ASP A 139 5.39 -4.15 -22.38
CA ASP A 139 4.94 -3.16 -21.40
C ASP A 139 5.83 -1.92 -21.46
N ARG A 140 5.20 -0.75 -21.34
CA ARG A 140 5.88 0.55 -21.22
C ARG A 140 5.79 1.05 -19.79
N VAL A 141 6.91 1.42 -19.19
CA VAL A 141 6.93 2.07 -17.88
C VAL A 141 6.25 3.42 -17.98
N THR A 142 5.25 3.65 -17.13
CA THR A 142 4.52 4.91 -17.01
C THR A 142 4.96 5.72 -15.80
N GLY A 143 5.48 5.05 -14.76
CA GLY A 143 5.99 5.66 -13.53
C GLY A 143 4.93 6.42 -12.74
N ASN A 144 3.66 6.06 -12.91
CA ASN A 144 2.56 6.67 -12.16
C ASN A 144 1.44 5.67 -11.88
N LEU A 145 0.78 5.85 -10.75
CA LEU A 145 -0.38 5.05 -10.34
C LEU A 145 -1.44 5.93 -9.65
N VAL A 146 -2.63 5.40 -9.54
CA VAL A 146 -3.72 5.95 -8.72
C VAL A 146 -3.91 5.01 -7.54
N GLY A 147 -3.72 5.50 -6.33
CA GLY A 147 -3.79 4.65 -5.15
C GLY A 147 -4.38 5.33 -3.92
N ALA A 148 -4.69 4.51 -2.92
CA ALA A 148 -5.13 4.92 -1.60
C ALA A 148 -4.43 4.10 -0.52
N ALA A 149 -3.98 4.75 0.56
CA ALA A 149 -3.35 4.12 1.70
C ALA A 149 -4.32 4.08 2.89
N PHE A 150 -4.45 2.91 3.51
CA PHE A 150 -5.28 2.69 4.70
C PHE A 150 -4.41 2.04 5.79
N LEU A 151 -4.29 2.73 6.92
CA LEU A 151 -3.50 2.26 8.06
C LEU A 151 -4.39 1.48 9.04
N HIS A 152 -3.88 0.36 9.53
CA HIS A 152 -4.50 -0.47 10.56
C HIS A 152 -3.50 -0.78 11.66
N THR A 153 -3.96 -0.90 12.90
CA THR A 153 -3.13 -1.18 14.07
C THR A 153 -3.33 -2.60 14.62
N THR A 154 -4.42 -3.28 14.23
CA THR A 154 -4.76 -4.62 14.73
C THR A 154 -5.03 -5.61 13.60
N SER A 155 -4.87 -6.90 13.90
CA SER A 155 -5.33 -8.00 13.05
C SER A 155 -6.84 -8.23 13.22
N ARG A 156 -7.43 -9.11 12.38
CA ARG A 156 -8.81 -9.58 12.55
C ARG A 156 -9.06 -10.26 13.91
N ALA A 157 -8.02 -10.81 14.53
CA ALA A 157 -8.06 -11.40 15.88
C ALA A 157 -7.80 -10.38 16.98
N LEU A 158 -7.75 -9.08 16.66
CA LEU A 158 -7.43 -7.96 17.55
C LEU A 158 -6.02 -8.01 18.16
N ASP A 159 -5.12 -8.79 17.58
CA ASP A 159 -3.71 -8.79 17.98
C ASP A 159 -2.99 -7.53 17.45
N PRO A 160 -1.98 -7.02 18.17
CA PRO A 160 -1.14 -5.92 17.69
C PRO A 160 -0.51 -6.23 16.34
N GLN A 161 -0.97 -5.55 15.29
CA GLN A 161 -0.49 -5.72 13.93
C GLN A 161 -0.61 -4.41 13.15
N LEU A 162 0.41 -3.57 13.31
CA LEU A 162 0.51 -2.36 12.51
C LEU A 162 0.76 -2.73 11.04
N HIS A 163 -0.07 -2.22 10.14
CA HIS A 163 0.10 -2.43 8.69
C HIS A 163 -0.63 -1.37 7.89
N THR A 164 -0.14 -1.15 6.67
CA THR A 164 -0.79 -0.25 5.71
C THR A 164 -1.17 -1.03 4.46
N HIS A 165 -2.45 -0.95 4.08
CA HIS A 165 -2.93 -1.36 2.78
C HIS A 165 -2.75 -0.23 1.78
N PHE A 166 -2.11 -0.52 0.66
CA PHE A 166 -2.01 0.34 -0.50
C PHE A 166 -2.88 -0.25 -1.61
N VAL A 167 -4.07 0.29 -1.76
CA VAL A 167 -5.02 -0.10 -2.81
C VAL A 167 -4.67 0.67 -4.07
N LEU A 168 -4.13 -0.01 -5.07
CA LEU A 168 -3.69 0.56 -6.33
C LEU A 168 -4.75 0.26 -7.40
N PHE A 169 -5.44 1.27 -7.89
CA PHE A 169 -6.48 1.10 -8.90
C PHE A 169 -5.89 0.72 -10.25
N ASN A 170 -6.65 -0.02 -11.05
CA ASN A 170 -6.19 -0.53 -12.34
C ASN A 170 -6.22 0.57 -13.41
N ALA A 171 -5.51 1.66 -13.17
CA ALA A 171 -5.38 2.80 -14.06
C ALA A 171 -4.00 3.45 -13.94
N THR A 172 -3.40 3.79 -15.07
CA THR A 172 -2.15 4.56 -15.17
C THR A 172 -2.22 5.48 -16.39
N TRP A 173 -1.59 6.65 -16.32
CA TRP A 173 -1.55 7.61 -17.42
C TRP A 173 -0.38 7.32 -18.36
N ASP A 174 -0.67 7.04 -19.61
CA ASP A 174 0.35 6.91 -20.67
C ASP A 174 0.61 8.27 -21.32
N LYS A 175 1.77 8.86 -20.99
CA LYS A 175 2.19 10.17 -21.54
C LYS A 175 2.42 10.16 -23.05
N GLN A 176 2.74 9.00 -23.64
CA GLN A 176 2.96 8.92 -25.10
C GLN A 176 1.65 8.83 -25.86
N GLU A 177 0.70 8.05 -25.35
CA GLU A 177 -0.63 7.92 -25.97
C GLU A 177 -1.65 8.94 -25.44
N GLN A 178 -1.25 9.81 -24.46
CA GLN A 178 -2.08 10.87 -23.87
C GLN A 178 -3.46 10.36 -23.41
N ARG A 179 -3.48 9.19 -22.75
CA ARG A 179 -4.71 8.57 -22.25
C ARG A 179 -4.47 7.66 -21.04
N TRP A 180 -5.53 7.40 -20.31
CA TRP A 180 -5.56 6.40 -19.27
C TRP A 180 -5.59 4.98 -19.85
N LYS A 181 -4.78 4.09 -19.26
CA LYS A 181 -4.65 2.68 -19.64
C LYS A 181 -4.67 1.79 -18.41
N ALA A 182 -4.88 0.48 -18.61
CA ALA A 182 -4.82 -0.48 -17.52
C ALA A 182 -3.39 -0.59 -16.97
N LEU A 183 -3.28 -0.57 -15.64
CA LEU A 183 -2.01 -0.74 -14.94
C LEU A 183 -1.49 -2.17 -15.08
N GLN A 184 -0.24 -2.31 -15.51
CA GLN A 184 0.53 -3.55 -15.43
C GLN A 184 1.45 -3.49 -14.21
N THR A 185 1.32 -4.47 -13.34
CA THR A 185 2.01 -4.52 -12.04
C THR A 185 3.09 -5.60 -11.99
N GLY A 186 3.43 -6.23 -13.11
CA GLY A 186 4.44 -7.31 -13.17
C GLY A 186 5.76 -6.90 -12.55
N ASP A 187 6.30 -5.77 -12.99
CA ASP A 187 7.58 -5.24 -12.51
C ASP A 187 7.48 -4.73 -11.06
N MET A 188 6.33 -4.17 -10.65
CA MET A 188 6.10 -3.79 -9.27
C MET A 188 6.13 -5.01 -8.33
N PHE A 189 5.51 -6.14 -8.74
CA PHE A 189 5.60 -7.39 -7.97
C PHE A 189 7.03 -7.95 -7.96
N GLY A 190 7.75 -7.87 -9.06
CA GLY A 190 9.17 -8.22 -9.14
C GLY A 190 10.05 -7.36 -8.21
N ALA A 191 9.68 -6.10 -8.00
CA ALA A 191 10.40 -5.15 -7.16
C ALA A 191 9.99 -5.17 -5.67
N ILE A 192 9.10 -6.07 -5.22
CA ILE A 192 8.62 -6.14 -3.82
C ILE A 192 9.78 -6.28 -2.82
N ASN A 193 10.79 -7.08 -3.14
CA ASN A 193 11.95 -7.26 -2.27
C ASN A 193 12.75 -5.95 -2.15
N TYR A 194 12.95 -5.24 -3.26
CA TYR A 194 13.57 -3.91 -3.26
C TYR A 194 12.76 -2.93 -2.40
N GLY A 195 11.45 -2.84 -2.62
CA GLY A 195 10.57 -1.98 -1.81
C GLY A 195 10.60 -2.34 -0.32
N THR A 196 10.71 -3.63 0.01
CA THR A 196 10.86 -4.10 1.40
C THR A 196 12.15 -3.59 2.03
N GLU A 197 13.28 -3.63 1.30
CA GLU A 197 14.55 -3.13 1.82
C GLU A 197 14.56 -1.60 1.96
N VAL A 198 13.99 -0.87 1.01
CA VAL A 198 13.78 0.59 1.12
C VAL A 198 12.97 0.92 2.39
N TYR A 199 11.85 0.23 2.58
CA TYR A 199 10.99 0.38 3.74
C TYR A 199 11.75 0.13 5.06
N ARG A 200 12.45 -1.00 5.17
CA ARG A 200 13.19 -1.38 6.39
C ARG A 200 14.28 -0.39 6.74
N ASN A 201 15.07 0.02 5.74
CA ASN A 201 16.15 0.99 5.94
C ASN A 201 15.62 2.34 6.43
N GLU A 202 14.53 2.85 5.83
CA GLU A 202 13.94 4.11 6.25
C GLU A 202 13.28 3.97 7.64
N LEU A 203 12.63 2.85 7.92
CA LEU A 203 12.04 2.60 9.23
C LEU A 203 13.10 2.57 10.34
N VAL A 204 14.20 1.83 10.16
CA VAL A 204 15.33 1.80 11.13
C VAL A 204 15.86 3.20 11.39
N LYS A 205 16.11 3.97 10.35
CA LYS A 205 16.58 5.35 10.45
C LYS A 205 15.63 6.24 11.28
N ARG A 206 14.32 6.09 11.10
CA ARG A 206 13.31 6.83 11.86
C ARG A 206 13.21 6.36 13.31
N LEU A 207 13.26 5.04 13.55
CA LEU A 207 13.28 4.46 14.89
C LEU A 207 14.45 4.97 15.71
N HIS A 208 15.66 5.00 15.14
CA HIS A 208 16.84 5.54 15.81
C HIS A 208 16.70 7.03 16.15
N ARG A 209 16.09 7.84 15.27
CA ARG A 209 15.84 9.27 15.52
C ARG A 209 14.90 9.53 16.70
N ILE A 210 13.97 8.62 16.96
CA ILE A 210 13.02 8.73 18.07
C ILE A 210 13.46 7.94 19.32
N GLY A 211 14.72 7.41 19.31
CA GLY A 211 15.37 6.82 20.48
C GLY A 211 15.23 5.31 20.63
N TYR A 212 14.70 4.59 19.63
CA TYR A 212 14.63 3.13 19.64
C TYR A 212 15.88 2.51 19.02
N ALA A 213 16.58 1.64 19.77
CA ALA A 213 17.66 0.81 19.24
C ALA A 213 17.07 -0.42 18.52
N THR A 214 17.78 -0.92 17.51
CA THR A 214 17.34 -2.07 16.70
C THR A 214 18.44 -3.12 16.64
N ARG A 215 18.07 -4.41 16.70
CA ARG A 215 18.95 -5.55 16.47
C ARG A 215 18.59 -6.26 15.18
N ARG A 216 19.58 -6.64 14.39
CA ARG A 216 19.36 -7.49 13.22
C ARG A 216 18.84 -8.86 13.63
N THR A 217 17.87 -9.38 12.85
CA THR A 217 17.35 -10.74 12.99
C THR A 217 17.55 -11.44 11.65
N GLY A 218 18.12 -12.64 11.68
CA GLY A 218 18.41 -13.44 10.48
C GLY A 218 19.66 -14.30 10.71
N SER A 219 19.71 -15.47 10.10
CA SER A 219 20.88 -16.35 10.13
C SER A 219 22.05 -15.73 9.36
N ALA A 220 23.27 -15.99 9.78
CA ALA A 220 24.47 -15.62 9.04
C ALA A 220 24.36 -16.19 7.61
N GLY A 221 24.40 -15.31 6.59
CA GLY A 221 24.27 -15.67 5.17
C GLY A 221 22.91 -15.35 4.54
N GLN A 222 21.87 -14.96 5.28
CA GLN A 222 20.67 -14.41 4.71
C GLN A 222 20.89 -12.95 4.31
N THR A 223 20.73 -12.67 3.02
CA THR A 223 20.68 -11.30 2.48
C THR A 223 19.35 -10.68 2.86
N GLY A 224 19.36 -9.70 3.76
CA GLY A 224 18.17 -8.94 4.11
C GLY A 224 18.36 -8.12 5.39
N SER A 225 17.67 -6.99 5.47
CA SER A 225 17.74 -6.04 6.59
C SER A 225 16.68 -6.32 7.68
N ALA A 226 16.27 -7.59 7.87
CA ALA A 226 15.32 -7.97 8.93
C ALA A 226 15.86 -7.55 10.30
N PHE A 227 14.99 -6.95 11.11
CA PHE A 227 15.35 -6.45 12.43
C PHE A 227 14.16 -6.52 13.39
N GLU A 228 14.43 -6.38 14.69
CA GLU A 228 13.46 -6.11 15.74
C GLU A 228 13.98 -4.97 16.63
N ILE A 229 13.09 -4.30 17.37
CA ILE A 229 13.48 -3.32 18.38
C ILE A 229 14.15 -4.05 19.55
N GLU A 230 15.25 -3.51 20.06
CA GLU A 230 15.94 -4.04 21.23
C GLU A 230 15.06 -3.91 22.49
N GLY A 231 15.22 -4.86 23.42
CA GLY A 231 14.47 -4.89 24.67
C GLY A 231 13.07 -5.51 24.59
N VAL A 232 12.58 -5.87 23.40
CA VAL A 232 11.33 -6.63 23.25
C VAL A 232 11.62 -8.13 23.37
N ASP A 233 10.92 -8.80 24.30
CA ASP A 233 11.10 -10.23 24.56
C ASP A 233 10.75 -11.08 23.32
N ALA A 234 11.64 -12.02 22.98
CA ALA A 234 11.45 -12.92 21.83
C ALA A 234 10.19 -13.79 21.97
N LYS A 235 9.84 -14.24 23.18
CA LYS A 235 8.61 -15.00 23.45
C LYS A 235 7.36 -14.18 23.20
N LEU A 236 7.40 -12.86 23.48
CA LEU A 236 6.31 -11.96 23.21
C LEU A 236 6.14 -11.76 21.69
N ILE A 237 7.24 -11.59 20.97
CA ILE A 237 7.24 -11.51 19.50
C ILE A 237 6.64 -12.78 18.89
N GLU A 238 7.09 -13.96 19.35
CA GLU A 238 6.60 -15.25 18.85
C GLU A 238 5.10 -15.44 19.13
N ARG A 239 4.62 -15.07 20.33
CA ARG A 239 3.20 -15.16 20.71
C ARG A 239 2.28 -14.42 19.73
N PHE A 240 2.68 -13.25 19.27
CA PHE A 240 1.89 -12.42 18.36
C PHE A 240 2.25 -12.62 16.88
N SER A 241 3.14 -13.55 16.54
CA SER A 241 3.56 -13.84 15.15
C SER A 241 2.78 -14.99 14.50
N LYS A 242 1.70 -15.44 15.13
CA LYS A 242 0.86 -16.56 14.66
C LYS A 242 -0.09 -16.15 13.55
#